data_924304a0ad08894186ed1556c06c8946
#
_entry.id   924304a0ad08894186ed1556c06c8946
#
_cell.length_a   1.000
_cell.length_b   1.000
_cell.length_c   1.000
_cell.angle_alpha   90.00
_cell.angle_beta   90.00
_cell.angle_gamma   90.00
#
_symmetry.space_group_name_H-M   'P 1'
#
loop_
_entity.id
_entity.type
_entity.pdbx_description
1 polymer ?
#
loop_
_entity_poly.entity_id
_entity_poly.type
_entity_poly.pdbx_seq_one_letter_code
_entity_poly.pdbx_strand_id
1 'polypeptide(L)'
;MQIFYTPDIAIKPELPEEEAGHCIRVLRLGEGDEIVLTDGQGSFYKAAISRAHPKHCEVTLLESWKQPDLWNFNLHIAIAPTKNMDRMEWFVEKATEIGINAITCLNCRFSERKEIKPIRLEKILVSAMKQSQKATLPALEGMTDFKKFVATPFDGRKSVSYTHLRAHET
;
A
#
# COMPACT_ATOMS: atom_id res chain seq x y z
N MET A 1 -10.66 -3.30 -14.14
CA MET A 1 -10.90 -4.49 -13.30
C MET A 1 -11.00 -4.01 -11.85
N GLN A 2 -12.06 -4.41 -11.12
CA GLN A 2 -12.20 -4.05 -9.71
C GLN A 2 -11.44 -5.06 -8.85
N ILE A 3 -10.58 -4.56 -7.96
CA ILE A 3 -9.76 -5.39 -7.06
C ILE A 3 -10.18 -5.11 -5.62
N PHE A 4 -10.30 -6.15 -4.80
CA PHE A 4 -10.58 -6.07 -3.37
C PHE A 4 -9.34 -6.49 -2.58
N TYR A 5 -9.01 -5.73 -1.53
CA TYR A 5 -7.88 -6.04 -0.68
C TYR A 5 -8.30 -6.96 0.47
N THR A 6 -7.71 -8.14 0.52
CA THR A 6 -8.05 -9.20 1.49
C THR A 6 -6.76 -9.87 1.96
N PRO A 7 -6.07 -9.31 2.97
CA PRO A 7 -4.73 -9.78 3.37
C PRO A 7 -4.70 -11.24 3.81
N ASP A 8 -5.78 -11.73 4.40
CA ASP A 8 -5.86 -13.10 4.97
C ASP A 8 -6.59 -14.09 4.06
N ILE A 9 -6.75 -13.77 2.77
CA ILE A 9 -7.58 -14.56 1.83
C ILE A 9 -7.17 -16.04 1.75
N ALA A 10 -5.89 -16.34 1.86
CA ALA A 10 -5.39 -17.70 1.81
C ALA A 10 -5.77 -18.54 3.04
N ILE A 11 -6.05 -17.88 4.17
CA ILE A 11 -6.40 -18.51 5.45
C ILE A 11 -7.91 -18.48 5.66
N LYS A 12 -8.52 -17.31 5.39
CA LYS A 12 -9.94 -17.05 5.58
C LYS A 12 -10.55 -16.52 4.29
N PRO A 13 -11.34 -17.33 3.55
CA PRO A 13 -11.94 -16.91 2.29
C PRO A 13 -13.17 -16.02 2.50
N GLU A 14 -12.96 -14.87 3.13
CA GLU A 14 -13.99 -13.87 3.45
C GLU A 14 -13.41 -12.47 3.27
N LEU A 15 -14.17 -11.56 2.67
CA LEU A 15 -13.76 -10.17 2.51
C LEU A 15 -13.81 -9.44 3.86
N PRO A 16 -12.86 -8.53 4.13
CA PRO A 16 -12.98 -7.59 5.25
C PRO A 16 -14.27 -6.78 5.17
N GLU A 17 -14.84 -6.37 6.30
CA GLU A 17 -16.15 -5.71 6.36
C GLU A 17 -16.25 -4.47 5.44
N GLU A 18 -15.19 -3.66 5.35
CA GLU A 18 -15.15 -2.47 4.48
C GLU A 18 -15.24 -2.88 3.00
N GLU A 19 -14.51 -3.92 2.59
CA GLU A 19 -14.53 -4.45 1.22
C GLU A 19 -15.84 -5.18 0.92
N ALA A 20 -16.38 -5.94 1.87
CA ALA A 20 -17.67 -6.59 1.75
C ALA A 20 -18.81 -5.57 1.57
N GLY A 21 -18.79 -4.49 2.36
CA GLY A 21 -19.74 -3.40 2.23
C GLY A 21 -19.67 -2.72 0.85
N HIS A 22 -18.47 -2.48 0.35
CA HIS A 22 -18.27 -1.91 -0.99
C HIS A 22 -18.77 -2.87 -2.09
N CYS A 23 -18.41 -4.14 -2.01
CA CYS A 23 -18.80 -5.19 -2.94
C CYS A 23 -20.33 -5.31 -3.08
N ILE A 24 -21.02 -5.43 -1.95
CA ILE A 24 -22.47 -5.77 -1.93
C ILE A 24 -23.35 -4.52 -2.04
N ARG A 25 -23.03 -3.43 -1.30
CA ARG A 25 -23.90 -2.24 -1.26
C ARG A 25 -23.63 -1.27 -2.40
N VAL A 26 -22.37 -1.07 -2.78
CA VAL A 26 -21.99 -0.08 -3.80
C VAL A 26 -22.00 -0.70 -5.19
N LEU A 27 -21.28 -1.82 -5.36
CA LEU A 27 -21.19 -2.49 -6.66
C LEU A 27 -22.38 -3.43 -6.92
N ARG A 28 -23.17 -3.76 -5.90
CA ARG A 28 -24.37 -4.62 -5.99
C ARG A 28 -24.09 -6.00 -6.56
N LEU A 29 -22.90 -6.54 -6.23
CA LEU A 29 -22.55 -7.90 -6.62
C LEU A 29 -23.27 -8.91 -5.73
N GLY A 30 -23.60 -10.07 -6.32
CA GLY A 30 -24.36 -11.14 -5.69
C GLY A 30 -23.63 -12.48 -5.69
N GLU A 31 -24.29 -13.51 -5.18
CA GLU A 31 -23.76 -14.88 -5.19
C GLU A 31 -23.56 -15.38 -6.63
N GLY A 32 -22.42 -16.00 -6.87
CA GLY A 32 -21.98 -16.46 -8.17
C GLY A 32 -21.19 -15.44 -8.99
N ASP A 33 -21.20 -14.16 -8.62
CA ASP A 33 -20.38 -13.15 -9.31
C ASP A 33 -18.90 -13.38 -9.06
N GLU A 34 -18.10 -13.25 -10.10
CA GLU A 34 -16.65 -13.38 -10.04
C GLU A 34 -15.99 -12.05 -9.71
N ILE A 35 -15.04 -12.09 -8.78
CA ILE A 35 -14.28 -10.93 -8.33
C ILE A 35 -12.79 -11.25 -8.31
N VAL A 36 -11.96 -10.21 -8.32
CA VAL A 36 -10.50 -10.33 -8.16
C VAL A 36 -10.08 -9.75 -6.83
N LEU A 37 -9.29 -10.51 -6.10
CA LEU A 37 -8.78 -10.17 -4.78
C LEU A 37 -7.26 -10.06 -4.83
N THR A 38 -6.67 -9.33 -3.88
CA THR A 38 -5.22 -9.35 -3.62
C THR A 38 -4.94 -9.46 -2.13
N ASP A 39 -3.90 -10.21 -1.79
CA ASP A 39 -3.39 -10.31 -0.42
C ASP A 39 -2.47 -9.13 -0.02
N GLY A 40 -2.05 -8.31 -1.00
CA GLY A 40 -1.06 -7.26 -0.79
C GLY A 40 0.38 -7.77 -0.69
N GLN A 41 0.59 -9.08 -0.89
CA GLN A 41 1.90 -9.76 -0.78
C GLN A 41 2.40 -10.28 -2.14
N GLY A 42 1.85 -9.76 -3.22
CA GLY A 42 2.24 -10.08 -4.58
C GLY A 42 1.37 -11.11 -5.29
N SER A 43 0.25 -11.53 -4.68
CA SER A 43 -0.66 -12.49 -5.29
C SER A 43 -2.02 -11.90 -5.59
N PHE A 44 -2.59 -12.31 -6.71
CA PHE A 44 -3.98 -12.11 -7.05
C PHE A 44 -4.75 -13.43 -6.95
N TYR A 45 -6.03 -13.30 -6.65
CA TYR A 45 -6.95 -14.42 -6.55
C TYR A 45 -8.24 -14.10 -7.32
N LYS A 46 -8.65 -14.99 -8.20
CA LYS A 46 -9.98 -14.99 -8.78
C LYS A 46 -10.89 -15.81 -7.88
N ALA A 47 -12.02 -15.26 -7.52
CA ALA A 47 -12.96 -15.91 -6.62
C ALA A 47 -14.39 -15.67 -7.06
N ALA A 48 -15.30 -16.58 -6.72
CA ALA A 48 -16.73 -16.41 -6.84
C ALA A 48 -17.35 -16.12 -5.47
N ILE A 49 -18.29 -15.19 -5.40
CA ILE A 49 -19.02 -14.90 -4.16
C ILE A 49 -19.90 -16.10 -3.82
N SER A 50 -19.65 -16.75 -2.70
CA SER A 50 -20.45 -17.88 -2.21
C SER A 50 -21.56 -17.45 -1.25
N ARG A 51 -21.39 -16.31 -0.56
CA ARG A 51 -22.38 -15.69 0.32
C ARG A 51 -22.31 -14.17 0.22
N ALA A 52 -23.36 -13.59 -0.33
CA ALA A 52 -23.44 -12.13 -0.51
C ALA A 52 -24.03 -11.45 0.74
N HIS A 53 -23.17 -11.06 1.68
CA HIS A 53 -23.58 -10.32 2.87
C HIS A 53 -22.66 -9.11 3.10
N PRO A 54 -23.17 -7.91 3.41
CA PRO A 54 -22.37 -6.68 3.47
C PRO A 54 -21.37 -6.60 4.62
N LYS A 55 -21.39 -7.55 5.55
CA LYS A 55 -20.44 -7.68 6.65
C LYS A 55 -19.66 -8.99 6.64
N HIS A 56 -20.22 -10.02 6.00
CA HIS A 56 -19.69 -11.39 5.97
C HIS A 56 -19.78 -11.93 4.54
N CYS A 57 -19.04 -11.33 3.62
CA CYS A 57 -18.99 -11.75 2.23
C CYS A 57 -17.98 -12.89 2.08
N GLU A 58 -18.48 -14.11 1.97
CA GLU A 58 -17.66 -15.30 1.77
C GLU A 58 -17.45 -15.56 0.27
N VAL A 59 -16.28 -16.11 -0.05
CA VAL A 59 -15.89 -16.38 -1.42
C VAL A 59 -15.30 -17.78 -1.57
N THR A 60 -15.45 -18.34 -2.76
CA THR A 60 -14.77 -19.58 -3.16
C THR A 60 -13.63 -19.21 -4.12
N LEU A 61 -12.40 -19.57 -3.77
CA LEU A 61 -11.24 -19.32 -4.63
C LEU A 61 -11.29 -20.22 -5.86
N LEU A 62 -11.11 -19.64 -7.03
CA LEU A 62 -11.12 -20.34 -8.33
C LEU A 62 -9.70 -20.49 -8.88
N GLU A 63 -8.91 -19.42 -8.82
CA GLU A 63 -7.57 -19.35 -9.40
C GLU A 63 -6.71 -18.39 -8.57
N SER A 64 -5.40 -18.61 -8.58
CA SER A 64 -4.43 -17.69 -8.01
C SER A 64 -3.20 -17.56 -8.90
N TRP A 65 -2.62 -16.35 -8.96
CA TRP A 65 -1.39 -16.09 -9.68
C TRP A 65 -0.55 -15.02 -8.98
N LYS A 66 0.76 -15.08 -9.17
CA LYS A 66 1.67 -14.04 -8.71
C LYS A 66 1.81 -12.95 -9.75
N GLN A 67 1.81 -11.69 -9.30
CA GLN A 67 2.20 -10.58 -10.14
C GLN A 67 3.73 -10.58 -10.26
N PRO A 68 4.30 -10.49 -11.48
CA PRO A 68 5.73 -10.31 -11.64
C PRO A 68 6.23 -9.03 -10.97
N ASP A 69 7.42 -9.08 -10.39
CA ASP A 69 8.05 -7.90 -9.83
C ASP A 69 8.27 -6.84 -10.92
N LEU A 70 7.98 -5.58 -10.61
CA LEU A 70 8.19 -4.46 -11.52
C LEU A 70 9.69 -4.16 -11.73
N TRP A 71 10.49 -4.44 -10.72
CA TRP A 71 11.91 -4.15 -10.66
C TRP A 71 12.67 -5.38 -10.14
N ASN A 72 13.92 -5.50 -10.51
CA ASN A 72 14.85 -6.49 -9.94
C ASN A 72 15.55 -5.99 -8.67
N PHE A 73 15.05 -4.92 -8.05
CA PHE A 73 15.55 -4.32 -6.81
C PHE A 73 14.39 -3.83 -5.95
N ASN A 74 14.65 -3.66 -4.66
CA ASN A 74 13.71 -3.05 -3.73
C ASN A 74 13.99 -1.56 -3.57
N LEU A 75 12.95 -0.74 -3.72
CA LEU A 75 13.04 0.70 -3.50
C LEU A 75 12.35 1.07 -2.19
N HIS A 76 13.14 1.60 -1.26
CA HIS A 76 12.68 2.11 0.02
C HIS A 76 12.89 3.62 0.08
N ILE A 77 11.86 4.39 0.33
CA ILE A 77 11.94 5.84 0.46
C ILE A 77 11.70 6.25 1.91
N ALA A 78 12.68 6.92 2.49
CA ALA A 78 12.58 7.54 3.80
C ALA A 78 12.37 9.04 3.64
N ILE A 79 11.27 9.58 4.17
CA ILE A 79 10.84 10.96 3.92
C ILE A 79 10.32 11.63 5.19
N ALA A 80 10.74 12.86 5.44
CA ALA A 80 10.15 13.69 6.49
C ALA A 80 8.78 14.23 6.01
N PRO A 81 7.68 13.97 6.74
CA PRO A 81 6.37 14.47 6.37
C PRO A 81 6.35 15.99 6.29
N THR A 82 5.73 16.51 5.24
CA THR A 82 5.57 17.94 5.04
C THR A 82 4.55 18.53 6.01
N LYS A 83 4.59 19.87 6.22
CA LYS A 83 3.57 20.60 7.00
C LYS A 83 2.18 20.35 6.45
N ASN A 84 2.02 20.49 5.14
CA ASN A 84 0.77 20.16 4.45
C ASN A 84 0.71 18.65 4.16
N MET A 85 -0.18 17.94 4.86
CA MET A 85 -0.35 16.50 4.71
C MET A 85 -0.87 16.09 3.33
N ASP A 86 -1.59 16.95 2.62
CA ASP A 86 -2.10 16.62 1.28
C ASP A 86 -0.95 16.31 0.31
N ARG A 87 0.20 16.98 0.46
CA ARG A 87 1.40 16.70 -0.31
C ARG A 87 2.02 15.35 0.04
N MET A 88 2.02 15.01 1.33
CA MET A 88 2.50 13.71 1.79
C MET A 88 1.57 12.59 1.31
N GLU A 89 0.27 12.79 1.36
CA GLU A 89 -0.74 11.86 0.89
C GLU A 89 -0.61 11.63 -0.63
N TRP A 90 -0.47 12.72 -1.39
CA TRP A 90 -0.19 12.64 -2.83
C TRP A 90 1.10 11.89 -3.13
N PHE A 91 2.17 12.16 -2.37
CA PHE A 91 3.42 11.41 -2.53
C PHE A 91 3.22 9.91 -2.28
N VAL A 92 2.55 9.53 -1.19
CA VAL A 92 2.27 8.13 -0.84
C VAL A 92 1.46 7.45 -1.95
N GLU A 93 0.43 8.12 -2.47
CA GLU A 93 -0.37 7.64 -3.59
C GLU A 93 0.50 7.38 -4.83
N LYS A 94 1.25 8.40 -5.28
CA LYS A 94 2.05 8.27 -6.52
C LYS A 94 3.23 7.32 -6.39
N ALA A 95 3.88 7.28 -5.25
CA ALA A 95 4.94 6.32 -4.97
C ALA A 95 4.43 4.87 -5.03
N THR A 96 3.23 4.63 -4.50
CA THR A 96 2.56 3.31 -4.58
C THR A 96 2.19 2.97 -6.02
N GLU A 97 1.65 3.91 -6.78
CA GLU A 97 1.34 3.72 -8.21
C GLU A 97 2.60 3.42 -9.04
N ILE A 98 3.74 4.00 -8.70
CA ILE A 98 5.03 3.71 -9.33
C ILE A 98 5.52 2.31 -8.96
N GLY A 99 5.24 1.84 -7.75
CA GLY A 99 5.58 0.49 -7.29
C GLY A 99 6.80 0.43 -6.38
N ILE A 100 6.91 1.37 -5.44
CA ILE A 100 7.92 1.28 -4.37
C ILE A 100 7.59 0.14 -3.41
N ASN A 101 8.59 -0.32 -2.65
CA ASN A 101 8.45 -1.44 -1.73
C ASN A 101 8.21 -1.00 -0.30
N ALA A 102 8.77 0.15 0.12
CA ALA A 102 8.62 0.64 1.48
C ALA A 102 8.71 2.17 1.59
N ILE A 103 7.99 2.71 2.58
CA ILE A 103 8.05 4.11 3.00
C ILE A 103 8.33 4.16 4.49
N THR A 104 9.33 4.92 4.91
CA THR A 104 9.56 5.28 6.31
C THR A 104 9.36 6.78 6.51
N CYS A 105 8.51 7.16 7.45
CA CYS A 105 8.34 8.56 7.84
C CYS A 105 9.44 8.98 8.81
N LEU A 106 10.20 10.03 8.48
CA LEU A 106 11.34 10.49 9.28
C LEU A 106 11.00 11.67 10.19
N ASN A 107 11.48 11.60 11.43
CA ASN A 107 11.54 12.74 12.32
C ASN A 107 12.92 13.39 12.20
N CYS A 108 13.02 14.46 11.41
CA CYS A 108 14.25 15.22 11.22
C CYS A 108 14.28 16.46 12.13
N ARG A 109 15.50 16.99 12.38
CA ARG A 109 15.71 18.15 13.28
C ARG A 109 14.84 19.36 12.89
N PHE A 110 14.73 19.64 11.60
CA PHE A 110 14.05 20.82 11.07
C PHE A 110 12.69 20.51 10.43
N SER A 111 12.20 19.26 10.55
CA SER A 111 10.86 18.94 10.07
C SER A 111 9.81 19.57 10.99
N GLU A 112 8.84 20.26 10.39
CA GLU A 112 7.77 20.92 11.15
C GLU A 112 6.80 19.90 11.74
N ARG A 113 6.54 18.81 11.01
CA ARG A 113 5.62 17.77 11.44
C ARG A 113 6.34 16.66 12.20
N LYS A 114 5.87 16.39 13.40
CA LYS A 114 6.45 15.38 14.30
C LYS A 114 5.57 14.13 14.46
N GLU A 115 4.34 14.20 13.95
CA GLU A 115 3.36 13.11 14.06
C GLU A 115 2.64 12.91 12.74
N ILE A 116 2.25 11.69 12.48
CA ILE A 116 1.41 11.27 11.36
C ILE A 116 0.25 10.42 11.88
N LYS A 117 -0.76 10.25 11.06
CA LYS A 117 -1.85 9.29 11.30
C LYS A 117 -1.63 8.08 10.39
N PRO A 118 -0.98 7.00 10.85
CA PRO A 118 -0.62 5.85 10.02
C PRO A 118 -1.82 5.25 9.30
N ILE A 119 -2.93 5.05 10.00
CA ILE A 119 -4.18 4.48 9.46
C ILE A 119 -4.66 5.25 8.21
N ARG A 120 -4.51 6.58 8.18
CA ARG A 120 -4.91 7.38 7.01
C ARG A 120 -4.00 7.11 5.81
N LEU A 121 -2.69 7.03 6.04
CA LEU A 121 -1.72 6.73 4.99
C LEU A 121 -1.87 5.28 4.48
N GLU A 122 -2.14 4.33 5.37
CA GLU A 122 -2.43 2.93 4.99
C GLU A 122 -3.64 2.82 4.07
N LYS A 123 -4.70 3.56 4.33
CA LYS A 123 -5.88 3.61 3.44
C LYS A 123 -5.53 4.16 2.06
N ILE A 124 -4.64 5.15 1.98
CA ILE A 124 -4.17 5.70 0.71
C ILE A 124 -3.33 4.65 -0.04
N LEU A 125 -2.42 3.96 0.65
CA LEU A 125 -1.64 2.86 0.07
C LEU A 125 -2.53 1.79 -0.53
N VAL A 126 -3.52 1.32 0.22
CA VAL A 126 -4.47 0.28 -0.24
C VAL A 126 -5.27 0.77 -1.45
N SER A 127 -5.77 2.00 -1.41
CA SER A 127 -6.52 2.60 -2.52
C SER A 127 -5.67 2.71 -3.78
N ALA A 128 -4.44 3.23 -3.66
CA ALA A 128 -3.51 3.40 -4.77
C ALA A 128 -3.05 2.05 -5.35
N MET A 129 -2.78 1.05 -4.50
CA MET A 129 -2.46 -0.31 -4.91
C MET A 129 -3.59 -0.90 -5.76
N LYS A 130 -4.83 -0.83 -5.29
CA LYS A 130 -6.02 -1.34 -5.99
C LYS A 130 -6.23 -0.61 -7.33
N GLN A 131 -6.15 0.72 -7.34
CA GLN A 131 -6.35 1.54 -8.52
C GLN A 131 -5.28 1.30 -9.59
N SER A 132 -4.03 1.14 -9.18
CA SER A 132 -2.91 0.85 -10.08
C SER A 132 -2.77 -0.64 -10.44
N GLN A 133 -3.72 -1.47 -10.01
CA GLN A 133 -3.76 -2.92 -10.28
C GLN A 133 -2.47 -3.65 -9.86
N LYS A 134 -1.98 -3.32 -8.67
CA LYS A 134 -0.83 -3.98 -8.07
C LYS A 134 -1.26 -4.98 -7.00
N ALA A 135 -0.51 -6.07 -6.92
CA ALA A 135 -0.73 -7.10 -5.89
C ALA A 135 0.14 -6.90 -4.65
N THR A 136 1.09 -5.97 -4.69
CA THR A 136 2.01 -5.70 -3.57
C THR A 136 1.68 -4.38 -2.91
N LEU A 137 1.41 -4.41 -1.60
CA LEU A 137 1.23 -3.23 -0.76
C LEU A 137 2.59 -2.80 -0.23
N PRO A 138 3.02 -1.53 -0.43
CA PRO A 138 4.26 -1.03 0.16
C PRO A 138 4.20 -1.10 1.70
N ALA A 139 5.31 -1.49 2.32
CA ALA A 139 5.44 -1.41 3.77
C ALA A 139 5.46 0.06 4.22
N LEU A 140 4.72 0.39 5.27
CA LEU A 140 4.71 1.72 5.88
C LEU A 140 5.27 1.65 7.29
N GLU A 141 6.37 2.34 7.52
CA GLU A 141 6.92 2.56 8.85
C GLU A 141 6.55 3.96 9.34
N GLY A 142 6.08 4.01 10.58
CA GLY A 142 5.72 5.26 11.26
C GLY A 142 6.90 6.19 11.50
N MET A 143 6.68 7.23 12.32
CA MET A 143 7.71 8.23 12.61
C MET A 143 8.93 7.59 13.26
N THR A 144 10.05 7.63 12.54
CA THR A 144 11.35 7.10 12.96
C THR A 144 12.35 8.25 13.07
N ASP A 145 13.14 8.26 14.14
CA ASP A 145 14.22 9.25 14.32
C ASP A 145 15.26 9.11 13.19
N PHE A 146 15.64 10.21 12.58
CA PHE A 146 16.59 10.24 11.47
C PHE A 146 17.92 9.56 11.81
N LYS A 147 18.49 9.84 13.00
CA LYS A 147 19.77 9.26 13.41
C LYS A 147 19.66 7.75 13.58
N LYS A 148 18.56 7.28 14.18
CA LYS A 148 18.27 5.86 14.34
C LYS A 148 18.12 5.18 12.96
N PHE A 149 17.38 5.80 12.05
CA PHE A 149 17.19 5.25 10.70
C PHE A 149 18.52 5.11 9.95
N VAL A 150 19.36 6.16 9.96
CA VAL A 150 20.66 6.14 9.27
C VAL A 150 21.64 5.13 9.88
N ALA A 151 21.60 4.96 11.21
CA ALA A 151 22.44 4.01 11.93
C ALA A 151 22.00 2.55 11.73
N THR A 152 20.77 2.30 11.30
CA THR A 152 20.27 0.94 11.04
C THR A 152 21.02 0.34 9.85
N PRO A 153 21.60 -0.86 10.00
CA PRO A 153 22.22 -1.57 8.89
C PRO A 153 21.24 -1.73 7.72
N PHE A 154 21.72 -1.51 6.52
CA PHE A 154 20.95 -1.64 5.30
C PHE A 154 21.83 -2.28 4.22
N ASP A 155 21.36 -3.36 3.65
CA ASP A 155 22.00 -4.01 2.51
C ASP A 155 21.50 -3.37 1.21
N GLY A 156 22.38 -2.56 0.59
CA GLY A 156 22.05 -1.86 -0.64
C GLY A 156 22.68 -0.45 -0.72
N ARG A 157 22.31 0.26 -1.79
CA ARG A 157 22.77 1.63 -2.03
C ARG A 157 21.89 2.63 -1.29
N LYS A 158 22.51 3.55 -0.54
CA LYS A 158 21.83 4.71 0.06
C LYS A 158 22.09 5.95 -0.80
N SER A 159 21.05 6.74 -1.04
CA SER A 159 21.12 8.01 -1.74
C SER A 159 20.34 9.07 -0.95
N VAL A 160 20.78 10.33 -1.03
CA VAL A 160 20.10 11.46 -0.37
C VAL A 160 19.71 12.48 -1.42
N SER A 161 18.48 12.97 -1.32
CA SER A 161 18.00 14.08 -2.15
C SER A 161 17.78 15.32 -1.30
N TYR A 162 18.23 16.46 -1.78
CA TYR A 162 18.05 17.78 -1.14
C TYR A 162 17.22 18.70 -2.02
N THR A 163 16.44 19.57 -1.40
CA THR A 163 15.69 20.62 -2.11
C THR A 163 16.58 21.78 -2.59
N HIS A 164 17.81 21.89 -2.10
CA HIS A 164 18.81 22.88 -2.51
C HIS A 164 20.08 22.19 -3.00
N LEU A 165 20.10 21.82 -4.26
CA LEU A 165 21.35 21.54 -4.97
C LEU A 165 22.01 22.89 -5.24
N ARG A 166 23.17 23.18 -4.66
CA ARG A 166 24.01 24.27 -5.11
C ARG A 166 24.53 23.92 -6.51
N ALA A 167 24.59 24.92 -7.40
CA ALA A 167 24.99 24.74 -8.81
C ALA A 167 26.40 24.15 -9.03
N HIS A 168 27.13 23.86 -7.96
CA HIS A 168 28.50 23.33 -7.97
C HIS A 168 28.64 21.89 -7.49
N GLU A 169 27.52 21.19 -7.22
CA GLU A 169 27.53 19.80 -6.69
C GLU A 169 27.10 18.76 -7.74
N THR A 170 27.11 19.13 -9.00
CA THR A 170 26.89 18.22 -10.13
C THR A 170 28.21 17.72 -10.68
#